data_d7f4c2e563ed5ab62b0e69672b0bd965
#
_entry.id   d7f4c2e563ed5ab62b0e69672b0bd965
#
_cell.length_a   1.000
_cell.length_b   1.000
_cell.length_c   1.000
_cell.angle_alpha   90.00
_cell.angle_beta   90.00
_cell.angle_gamma   90.00
#
_symmetry.space_group_name_H-M   'P 1'
#
loop_
_entity.id
_entity.type
_entity.pdbx_description
1 polymer ?
#
loop_
_entity_poly.entity_id
_entity_poly.type
_entity_poly.pdbx_seq_one_letter_code
_entity_poly.pdbx_strand_id
1 'polypeptide(L)'
;LSRPVVCMENVLQQGVGAKPATASKAKTAKRRPWMAYIAIVPFFLVVILYELAPLAQLALNSVIGRDSEALGLENYIRVFTTPLYTQSIWNSVWISLLSVVVAFLAARFCSEASPRVRNGFTMVLNMMSNFSGVPLAFAFMILMGNAGVLTLIGEQFNIPFLANFNLYGFDGLVMMYIYFQIPLATLLLIPAFAGIRKEWREAATILKASTFDYWFRIVIPNLMPSILGTLSVLFSNALAAYATAYALVMNNYALLALQITSRFRGDVQTDAATGGALAIVLIALMVICTLVNNYFTRRAAKGREIV
;
A
#
# COMPACT_ATOMS: atom_id res chain seq x y z
N LEU A 1 42.18 -36.74 -49.39
CA LEU A 1 42.29 -36.30 -50.78
C LEU A 1 41.89 -34.82 -50.83
N SER A 2 42.89 -33.99 -50.83
CA SER A 2 43.11 -32.65 -51.33
C SER A 2 41.88 -31.75 -51.65
N ARG A 3 41.83 -30.71 -50.90
CA ARG A 3 41.30 -29.34 -51.03
C ARG A 3 40.38 -28.99 -49.88
N PRO A 4 40.75 -28.09 -49.01
CA PRO A 4 40.40 -26.70 -49.15
C PRO A 4 41.42 -25.73 -48.45
N VAL A 5 42.39 -25.19 -49.12
CA VAL A 5 43.29 -24.14 -48.59
C VAL A 5 43.24 -22.84 -49.41
N VAL A 6 42.52 -22.82 -50.53
CA VAL A 6 42.52 -21.67 -51.47
C VAL A 6 41.40 -20.65 -51.18
N CYS A 7 40.49 -20.92 -50.27
CA CYS A 7 39.32 -20.03 -50.04
C CYS A 7 39.55 -19.03 -48.90
N MET A 8 40.65 -19.11 -48.13
CA MET A 8 40.87 -18.26 -46.95
C MET A 8 41.77 -17.06 -47.21
N GLU A 9 42.49 -17.06 -48.36
CA GLU A 9 43.42 -15.97 -48.69
C GLU A 9 42.76 -14.81 -49.45
N ASN A 10 41.61 -15.02 -50.08
CA ASN A 10 40.86 -13.94 -50.76
C ASN A 10 39.92 -13.11 -49.86
N VAL A 11 39.73 -13.48 -48.60
CA VAL A 11 38.91 -12.70 -47.65
C VAL A 11 39.74 -11.64 -46.92
N LEU A 12 41.06 -11.80 -46.87
CA LEU A 12 41.93 -10.86 -46.16
C LEU A 12 42.43 -9.68 -47.03
N GLN A 13 42.23 -9.68 -48.34
CA GLN A 13 42.66 -8.59 -49.23
C GLN A 13 41.55 -7.57 -49.56
N GLN A 14 40.32 -7.77 -49.16
CA GLN A 14 39.22 -6.78 -49.34
C GLN A 14 38.93 -5.90 -48.15
N GLY A 15 39.73 -5.94 -47.07
CA GLY A 15 39.53 -5.20 -45.82
C GLY A 15 40.28 -3.86 -45.67
N VAL A 16 41.01 -3.41 -46.72
CA VAL A 16 41.80 -2.16 -46.58
C VAL A 16 41.33 -1.12 -47.58
N GLY A 17 40.22 -0.45 -47.23
CA GLY A 17 39.69 0.64 -48.07
C GLY A 17 38.39 1.28 -47.59
N ALA A 18 37.86 0.87 -46.44
CA ALA A 18 36.69 1.54 -45.89
C ALA A 18 37.15 2.84 -45.16
N LYS A 19 36.96 4.00 -45.82
CA LYS A 19 37.02 5.29 -45.16
C LYS A 19 36.14 5.26 -43.89
N PRO A 20 36.62 5.74 -42.74
CA PRO A 20 35.78 5.82 -41.56
C PRO A 20 34.56 6.67 -41.91
N ALA A 21 33.38 6.06 -41.79
CA ALA A 21 32.14 6.77 -41.90
C ALA A 21 32.17 7.92 -40.88
N THR A 22 32.16 9.15 -41.37
CA THR A 22 32.04 10.35 -40.55
C THR A 22 30.77 10.20 -39.72
N ALA A 23 30.97 9.91 -38.43
CA ALA A 23 29.88 9.90 -37.48
C ALA A 23 29.17 11.27 -37.58
N SER A 24 28.05 11.29 -38.22
CA SER A 24 27.16 12.45 -38.22
C SER A 24 26.89 12.78 -36.76
N LYS A 25 27.51 13.86 -36.27
CA LYS A 25 27.13 14.44 -34.99
C LYS A 25 25.65 14.77 -35.06
N ALA A 26 24.84 13.84 -34.56
CA ALA A 26 23.44 14.13 -34.30
C ALA A 26 23.41 15.42 -33.49
N LYS A 27 22.96 16.51 -34.11
CA LYS A 27 22.72 17.77 -33.42
C LYS A 27 21.77 17.45 -32.28
N THR A 28 22.29 17.30 -31.07
CA THR A 28 21.47 17.29 -29.87
C THR A 28 20.72 18.62 -29.89
N ALA A 29 19.44 18.54 -30.33
CA ALA A 29 18.55 19.68 -30.29
C ALA A 29 18.53 20.14 -28.85
N LYS A 30 19.06 21.32 -28.60
CA LYS A 30 19.12 21.99 -27.30
C LYS A 30 17.67 22.14 -26.85
N ARG A 31 17.12 21.12 -26.17
CA ARG A 31 15.73 21.12 -25.66
C ARG A 31 15.63 22.34 -24.77
N ARG A 32 14.84 23.33 -25.20
CA ARG A 32 14.59 24.55 -24.44
C ARG A 32 13.93 24.13 -23.13
N PRO A 33 14.58 24.27 -21.97
CA PRO A 33 14.08 23.74 -20.69
C PRO A 33 12.69 24.29 -20.34
N TRP A 34 12.36 25.51 -20.80
CA TRP A 34 11.06 26.14 -20.55
C TRP A 34 9.87 25.40 -21.17
N MET A 35 10.05 24.69 -22.30
CA MET A 35 8.98 23.86 -22.87
C MET A 35 8.63 22.68 -21.99
N ALA A 36 9.60 22.12 -21.24
CA ALA A 36 9.33 21.08 -20.26
C ALA A 36 8.51 21.64 -19.08
N TYR A 37 8.81 22.87 -18.64
CA TYR A 37 8.03 23.51 -17.57
C TYR A 37 6.59 23.79 -17.99
N ILE A 38 6.34 24.24 -19.22
CA ILE A 38 4.98 24.45 -19.75
C ILE A 38 4.19 23.14 -19.81
N ALA A 39 4.84 22.02 -20.17
CA ALA A 39 4.17 20.73 -20.21
C ALA A 39 3.75 20.22 -18.81
N ILE A 40 4.43 20.68 -17.75
CA ILE A 40 4.15 20.29 -16.35
C ILE A 40 3.07 21.19 -15.72
N VAL A 41 2.87 22.42 -16.21
CA VAL A 41 1.87 23.37 -15.67
C VAL A 41 0.46 22.79 -15.56
N PRO A 42 -0.11 22.12 -16.60
CA PRO A 42 -1.44 21.53 -16.50
C PRO A 42 -1.56 20.50 -15.37
N PHE A 43 -0.51 19.68 -15.16
CA PHE A 43 -0.47 18.70 -14.07
C PHE A 43 -0.52 19.39 -12.69
N PHE A 44 0.33 20.42 -12.47
CA PHE A 44 0.31 21.15 -11.21
C PHE A 44 -0.99 21.91 -10.98
N LEU A 45 -1.60 22.43 -12.05
CA LEU A 45 -2.90 23.11 -11.95
C LEU A 45 -3.99 22.14 -11.48
N VAL A 46 -4.02 20.91 -12.02
CA VAL A 46 -4.95 19.86 -11.57
C VAL A 46 -4.69 19.50 -10.11
N VAL A 47 -3.44 19.29 -9.71
CA VAL A 47 -3.08 18.96 -8.32
C VAL A 47 -3.49 20.09 -7.36
N ILE A 48 -3.22 21.35 -7.70
CA ILE A 48 -3.59 22.50 -6.86
C ILE A 48 -5.11 22.61 -6.73
N LEU A 49 -5.86 22.52 -7.83
CA LEU A 49 -7.31 22.72 -7.81
C LEU A 49 -8.07 21.54 -7.20
N TYR A 50 -7.65 20.30 -7.46
CA TYR A 50 -8.42 19.12 -7.10
C TYR A 50 -7.87 18.39 -5.87
N GLU A 51 -6.65 18.67 -5.45
CA GLU A 51 -6.04 18.03 -4.29
C GLU A 51 -5.75 19.03 -3.17
N LEU A 52 -4.99 20.10 -3.46
CA LEU A 52 -4.60 21.05 -2.41
C LEU A 52 -5.74 21.99 -1.98
N ALA A 53 -6.58 22.45 -2.90
CA ALA A 53 -7.68 23.34 -2.55
C ALA A 53 -8.74 22.66 -1.66
N PRO A 54 -9.22 21.41 -1.94
CA PRO A 54 -10.10 20.71 -1.01
C PRO A 54 -9.44 20.40 0.34
N LEU A 55 -8.15 20.05 0.38
CA LEU A 55 -7.43 19.84 1.64
C LEU A 55 -7.35 21.12 2.47
N ALA A 56 -7.07 22.27 1.83
CA ALA A 56 -7.09 23.57 2.51
C ALA A 56 -8.48 23.89 3.07
N GLN A 57 -9.53 23.61 2.30
CA GLN A 57 -10.91 23.78 2.75
C GLN A 57 -11.26 22.89 3.95
N LEU A 58 -10.85 21.62 3.92
CA LEU A 58 -11.02 20.72 5.06
C LEU A 58 -10.30 21.22 6.30
N ALA A 59 -9.07 21.73 6.14
CA ALA A 59 -8.31 22.31 7.25
C ALA A 59 -8.97 23.57 7.80
N LEU A 60 -9.48 24.46 6.96
CA LEU A 60 -10.23 25.62 7.38
C LEU A 60 -11.51 25.24 8.12
N ASN A 61 -12.32 24.35 7.54
CA ASN A 61 -13.56 23.89 8.17
C ASN A 61 -13.31 23.23 9.52
N SER A 62 -12.16 22.55 9.71
CA SER A 62 -11.84 21.88 10.96
C SER A 62 -11.67 22.82 12.15
N VAL A 63 -11.26 24.08 11.89
CA VAL A 63 -11.02 25.09 12.92
C VAL A 63 -12.13 26.14 13.01
N ILE A 64 -13.07 26.17 12.10
CA ILE A 64 -14.25 27.05 12.15
C ILE A 64 -15.30 26.39 13.05
N GLY A 65 -15.76 27.12 14.07
CA GLY A 65 -16.81 26.66 14.99
C GLY A 65 -18.14 26.46 14.25
N ARG A 66 -18.91 25.46 14.65
CA ARG A 66 -20.22 25.15 14.03
C ARG A 66 -21.26 26.27 14.24
N ASP A 67 -21.27 26.81 15.43
CA ASP A 67 -22.29 27.79 15.88
C ASP A 67 -21.75 29.23 15.95
N SER A 68 -20.44 29.39 15.88
CA SER A 68 -19.74 30.66 15.83
C SER A 68 -18.76 30.61 14.66
N GLU A 69 -18.76 31.55 13.74
CA GLU A 69 -17.77 31.65 12.67
C GLU A 69 -16.33 31.94 13.21
N ALA A 70 -16.16 31.84 14.53
CA ALA A 70 -14.89 32.06 15.21
C ALA A 70 -13.99 30.83 15.04
N LEU A 71 -12.70 31.06 14.87
CA LEU A 71 -11.68 30.03 14.88
C LEU A 71 -11.54 29.41 16.26
N GLY A 72 -11.66 28.09 16.38
CA GLY A 72 -11.60 27.40 17.66
C GLY A 72 -11.23 25.91 17.50
N LEU A 73 -10.99 25.27 18.64
CA LEU A 73 -10.68 23.82 18.69
C LEU A 73 -11.88 22.97 19.13
N GLU A 74 -13.07 23.54 19.15
CA GLU A 74 -14.30 22.88 19.61
C GLU A 74 -14.60 21.57 18.85
N ASN A 75 -14.37 21.58 17.53
CA ASN A 75 -14.56 20.41 16.69
C ASN A 75 -13.63 19.26 17.10
N TYR A 76 -12.37 19.57 17.44
CA TYR A 76 -11.43 18.57 17.93
C TYR A 76 -11.80 18.06 19.31
N ILE A 77 -12.23 18.93 20.23
CA ILE A 77 -12.74 18.51 21.54
C ILE A 77 -13.92 17.54 21.32
N ARG A 78 -14.86 17.87 20.45
CA ARG A 78 -15.98 17.01 20.11
C ARG A 78 -15.53 15.66 19.54
N VAL A 79 -14.54 15.63 18.64
CA VAL A 79 -13.99 14.38 18.05
C VAL A 79 -13.42 13.47 19.14
N PHE A 80 -12.73 14.03 20.13
CA PHE A 80 -12.12 13.22 21.19
C PHE A 80 -13.03 12.95 22.39
N THR A 81 -14.14 13.68 22.56
CA THR A 81 -15.09 13.46 23.66
C THR A 81 -16.28 12.60 23.26
N THR A 82 -16.65 12.58 21.97
CA THR A 82 -17.79 11.79 21.52
C THR A 82 -17.40 10.32 21.34
N PRO A 83 -18.06 9.38 22.06
CA PRO A 83 -17.70 7.95 22.02
C PRO A 83 -17.69 7.35 20.60
N LEU A 84 -18.61 7.77 19.73
CA LEU A 84 -18.71 7.30 18.35
C LEU A 84 -17.44 7.60 17.56
N TYR A 85 -16.86 8.79 17.71
CA TYR A 85 -15.67 9.19 16.95
C TYR A 85 -14.40 8.56 17.52
N THR A 86 -14.26 8.52 18.84
CA THR A 86 -13.12 7.85 19.48
C THR A 86 -13.11 6.36 19.16
N GLN A 87 -14.27 5.70 19.17
CA GLN A 87 -14.41 4.32 18.76
C GLN A 87 -14.09 4.12 17.27
N SER A 88 -14.51 5.06 16.40
CA SER A 88 -14.20 4.96 14.96
C SER A 88 -12.70 5.09 14.68
N ILE A 89 -11.99 5.96 15.39
CA ILE A 89 -10.53 6.09 15.33
C ILE A 89 -9.88 4.78 15.76
N TRP A 90 -10.28 4.24 16.92
CA TRP A 90 -9.72 3.03 17.48
C TRP A 90 -9.95 1.81 16.59
N ASN A 91 -11.18 1.61 16.12
CA ASN A 91 -11.53 0.52 15.21
C ASN A 91 -10.73 0.60 13.91
N SER A 92 -10.60 1.80 13.31
CA SER A 92 -9.84 1.98 12.07
C SER A 92 -8.36 1.66 12.25
N VAL A 93 -7.76 2.08 13.36
CA VAL A 93 -6.35 1.79 13.67
C VAL A 93 -6.14 0.29 13.86
N TRP A 94 -7.00 -0.37 14.65
CA TRP A 94 -6.87 -1.81 14.92
C TRP A 94 -7.09 -2.68 13.67
N ILE A 95 -8.13 -2.41 12.91
CA ILE A 95 -8.41 -3.15 11.66
C ILE A 95 -7.25 -2.97 10.68
N SER A 96 -6.76 -1.73 10.52
CA SER A 96 -5.61 -1.45 9.66
C SER A 96 -4.35 -2.16 10.13
N LEU A 97 -4.05 -2.11 11.43
CA LEU A 97 -2.85 -2.74 11.99
C LEU A 97 -2.88 -4.26 11.83
N LEU A 98 -4.00 -4.90 12.18
CA LEU A 98 -4.16 -6.35 12.06
C LEU A 98 -4.03 -6.81 10.60
N SER A 99 -4.70 -6.11 9.67
CA SER A 99 -4.63 -6.46 8.26
C SER A 99 -3.22 -6.30 7.68
N VAL A 100 -2.50 -5.25 8.09
CA VAL A 100 -1.11 -5.00 7.67
C VAL A 100 -0.17 -6.08 8.20
N VAL A 101 -0.30 -6.48 9.46
CA VAL A 101 0.53 -7.54 10.05
C VAL A 101 0.32 -8.86 9.31
N VAL A 102 -0.93 -9.25 9.09
CA VAL A 102 -1.25 -10.50 8.37
C VAL A 102 -0.77 -10.44 6.92
N ALA A 103 -0.96 -9.32 6.23
CA ALA A 103 -0.51 -9.13 4.86
C ALA A 103 1.03 -9.16 4.75
N PHE A 104 1.74 -8.59 5.71
CA PHE A 104 3.21 -8.67 5.79
C PHE A 104 3.68 -10.12 5.96
N LEU A 105 3.07 -10.87 6.87
CA LEU A 105 3.40 -12.29 7.08
C LEU A 105 3.13 -13.12 5.81
N ALA A 106 1.99 -12.91 5.15
CA ALA A 106 1.68 -13.58 3.90
C ALA A 106 2.72 -13.28 2.81
N ALA A 107 3.09 -12.01 2.63
CA ALA A 107 4.13 -11.59 1.68
C ALA A 107 5.50 -12.22 2.01
N ARG A 108 5.84 -12.31 3.30
CA ARG A 108 7.05 -12.93 3.78
C ARG A 108 7.10 -14.43 3.43
N PHE A 109 6.02 -15.17 3.71
CA PHE A 109 5.93 -16.59 3.35
C PHE A 109 5.98 -16.80 1.84
N CYS A 110 5.30 -15.96 1.05
CA CYS A 110 5.35 -16.00 -0.41
C CYS A 110 6.78 -15.81 -0.95
N SER A 111 7.58 -14.94 -0.33
CA SER A 111 8.95 -14.66 -0.78
C SER A 111 9.90 -15.85 -0.63
N GLU A 112 9.67 -16.75 0.34
CA GLU A 112 10.46 -17.97 0.57
C GLU A 112 9.97 -19.17 -0.24
N ALA A 113 8.79 -19.08 -0.82
CA ALA A 113 8.22 -20.16 -1.62
C ALA A 113 9.08 -20.47 -2.85
N SER A 114 9.00 -21.71 -3.33
CA SER A 114 9.67 -22.11 -4.56
C SER A 114 9.25 -21.23 -5.75
N PRO A 115 10.09 -21.02 -6.76
CA PRO A 115 9.75 -20.13 -7.90
C PRO A 115 8.43 -20.49 -8.59
N ARG A 116 8.08 -21.77 -8.68
CA ARG A 116 6.80 -22.19 -9.28
C ARG A 116 5.59 -21.77 -8.44
N VAL A 117 5.66 -21.99 -7.13
CA VAL A 117 4.60 -21.60 -6.18
C VAL A 117 4.48 -20.07 -6.11
N ARG A 118 5.61 -19.37 -6.02
CA ARG A 118 5.64 -17.91 -6.00
C ARG A 118 5.01 -17.29 -7.24
N ASN A 119 5.35 -17.79 -8.44
CA ASN A 119 4.80 -17.28 -9.69
C ASN A 119 3.28 -17.53 -9.79
N GLY A 120 2.83 -18.74 -9.43
CA GLY A 120 1.40 -19.06 -9.38
C GLY A 120 0.65 -18.19 -8.38
N PHE A 121 1.20 -18.00 -7.18
CA PHE A 121 0.63 -17.14 -6.15
C PHE A 121 0.58 -15.67 -6.59
N THR A 122 1.66 -15.16 -7.19
CA THR A 122 1.69 -13.78 -7.72
C THR A 122 0.64 -13.58 -8.84
N MET A 123 0.40 -14.60 -9.68
CA MET A 123 -0.65 -14.53 -10.68
C MET A 123 -2.04 -14.39 -10.04
N VAL A 124 -2.34 -15.19 -9.02
CA VAL A 124 -3.59 -15.09 -8.24
C VAL A 124 -3.70 -13.72 -7.56
N LEU A 125 -2.62 -13.24 -6.93
CA LEU A 125 -2.62 -11.94 -6.27
C LEU A 125 -2.85 -10.77 -7.25
N ASN A 126 -2.32 -10.85 -8.46
CA ASN A 126 -2.59 -9.84 -9.50
C ASN A 126 -4.07 -9.83 -9.91
N MET A 127 -4.73 -10.99 -9.94
CA MET A 127 -6.18 -11.05 -10.15
C MET A 127 -6.93 -10.46 -8.96
N MET A 128 -6.55 -10.81 -7.73
CA MET A 128 -7.17 -10.30 -6.50
C MET A 128 -7.02 -8.79 -6.37
N SER A 129 -5.88 -8.21 -6.75
CA SER A 129 -5.64 -6.76 -6.65
C SER A 129 -6.60 -5.92 -7.51
N ASN A 130 -7.12 -6.49 -8.61
CA ASN A 130 -8.14 -5.85 -9.43
C ASN A 130 -9.56 -6.02 -8.87
N PHE A 131 -9.73 -6.90 -7.88
CA PHE A 131 -11.01 -7.20 -7.28
C PHE A 131 -11.08 -6.58 -5.88
N SER A 132 -11.34 -5.27 -5.83
CA SER A 132 -11.40 -4.47 -4.61
C SER A 132 -12.63 -3.55 -4.64
N GLY A 133 -12.87 -2.84 -3.54
CA GLY A 133 -14.01 -1.91 -3.44
C GLY A 133 -15.35 -2.62 -3.33
N VAL A 134 -16.37 -2.05 -3.98
CA VAL A 134 -17.75 -2.53 -3.93
C VAL A 134 -17.92 -3.98 -4.43
N PRO A 135 -17.30 -4.40 -5.57
CA PRO A 135 -17.40 -5.78 -6.03
C PRO A 135 -16.89 -6.81 -5.02
N LEU A 136 -15.83 -6.48 -4.29
CA LEU A 136 -15.30 -7.34 -3.25
C LEU A 136 -16.31 -7.52 -2.10
N ALA A 137 -16.93 -6.43 -1.64
CA ALA A 137 -17.93 -6.50 -0.59
C ALA A 137 -19.10 -7.41 -0.99
N PHE A 138 -19.62 -7.28 -2.21
CA PHE A 138 -20.69 -8.16 -2.71
C PHE A 138 -20.27 -9.62 -2.79
N ALA A 139 -19.04 -9.92 -3.23
CA ALA A 139 -18.57 -11.29 -3.25
C ALA A 139 -18.53 -11.92 -1.85
N PHE A 140 -18.07 -11.16 -0.85
CA PHE A 140 -18.07 -11.63 0.53
C PHE A 140 -19.50 -11.79 1.09
N MET A 141 -20.42 -10.89 0.74
CA MET A 141 -21.84 -11.02 1.12
C MET A 141 -22.46 -12.30 0.55
N ILE A 142 -22.19 -12.64 -0.71
CA ILE A 142 -22.67 -13.87 -1.34
C ILE A 142 -22.07 -15.11 -0.68
N LEU A 143 -20.78 -15.04 -0.29
CA LEU A 143 -20.08 -16.19 0.30
C LEU A 143 -20.38 -16.37 1.78
N MET A 144 -20.36 -15.30 2.58
CA MET A 144 -20.34 -15.34 4.04
C MET A 144 -21.37 -14.38 4.68
N GLY A 145 -22.30 -13.84 3.91
CA GLY A 145 -23.41 -13.04 4.46
C GLY A 145 -24.39 -13.91 5.23
N ASN A 146 -25.43 -13.31 5.81
CA ASN A 146 -26.42 -14.02 6.64
C ASN A 146 -27.09 -15.22 5.93
N ALA A 147 -27.20 -15.17 4.60
CA ALA A 147 -27.67 -16.27 3.75
C ALA A 147 -26.58 -16.67 2.74
N GLY A 148 -25.31 -16.52 3.11
CA GLY A 148 -24.16 -16.82 2.26
C GLY A 148 -23.96 -18.33 2.07
N VAL A 149 -23.34 -18.71 0.95
CA VAL A 149 -23.11 -20.11 0.61
C VAL A 149 -22.31 -20.83 1.71
N LEU A 150 -21.25 -20.23 2.23
CA LEU A 150 -20.43 -20.82 3.29
C LEU A 150 -21.16 -20.85 4.64
N THR A 151 -22.01 -19.87 4.91
CA THR A 151 -22.83 -19.84 6.13
C THR A 151 -23.84 -20.98 6.12
N LEU A 152 -24.55 -21.18 4.99
CA LEU A 152 -25.50 -22.30 4.82
C LEU A 152 -24.80 -23.67 4.89
N ILE A 153 -23.60 -23.80 4.30
CA ILE A 153 -22.78 -25.01 4.45
C ILE A 153 -22.41 -25.23 5.91
N GLY A 154 -22.01 -24.14 6.61
CA GLY A 154 -21.69 -24.20 8.04
C GLY A 154 -22.84 -24.68 8.90
N GLU A 155 -24.06 -24.23 8.63
CA GLU A 155 -25.30 -24.69 9.29
C GLU A 155 -25.61 -26.16 8.97
N GLN A 156 -25.52 -26.55 7.69
CA GLN A 156 -25.81 -27.92 7.26
C GLN A 156 -24.85 -28.96 7.84
N PHE A 157 -23.54 -28.60 7.93
CA PHE A 157 -22.49 -29.50 8.43
C PHE A 157 -22.14 -29.27 9.89
N ASN A 158 -22.91 -28.43 10.61
CA ASN A 158 -22.66 -28.07 12.01
C ASN A 158 -21.22 -27.59 12.27
N ILE A 159 -20.71 -26.71 11.40
CA ILE A 159 -19.41 -26.06 11.54
C ILE A 159 -19.61 -24.67 12.18
N PRO A 160 -19.43 -24.53 13.53
CA PRO A 160 -19.81 -23.30 14.24
C PRO A 160 -19.07 -22.05 13.73
N PHE A 161 -17.84 -22.22 13.28
CA PHE A 161 -17.01 -21.12 12.76
C PHE A 161 -17.63 -20.49 11.50
N LEU A 162 -18.22 -21.30 10.59
CA LEU A 162 -18.83 -20.79 9.36
C LEU A 162 -20.27 -20.32 9.61
N ALA A 163 -21.03 -21.06 10.42
CA ALA A 163 -22.42 -20.75 10.72
C ALA A 163 -22.60 -19.44 11.51
N ASN A 164 -21.70 -19.17 12.47
CA ASN A 164 -21.81 -18.02 13.37
C ASN A 164 -20.87 -16.86 13.00
N PHE A 165 -20.25 -16.87 11.80
CA PHE A 165 -19.33 -15.81 11.39
C PHE A 165 -20.09 -14.52 11.11
N ASN A 166 -19.75 -13.45 11.86
CA ASN A 166 -20.33 -12.14 11.65
C ASN A 166 -19.54 -11.33 10.61
N LEU A 167 -19.97 -11.42 9.35
CA LEU A 167 -19.37 -10.67 8.26
C LEU A 167 -19.49 -9.14 8.44
N TYR A 168 -20.58 -8.67 9.04
CA TYR A 168 -20.88 -7.23 9.20
C TYR A 168 -20.27 -6.61 10.48
N GLY A 169 -19.45 -7.38 11.19
CA GLY A 169 -18.75 -6.96 12.39
C GLY A 169 -17.27 -6.71 12.19
N PHE A 170 -16.55 -6.67 13.30
CA PHE A 170 -15.08 -6.47 13.33
C PHE A 170 -14.35 -7.55 12.52
N ASP A 171 -14.70 -8.82 12.72
CA ASP A 171 -14.01 -9.96 12.10
C ASP A 171 -14.16 -9.97 10.58
N GLY A 172 -15.36 -9.67 10.07
CA GLY A 172 -15.62 -9.58 8.64
C GLY A 172 -14.86 -8.41 7.99
N LEU A 173 -14.83 -7.27 8.65
CA LEU A 173 -14.04 -6.12 8.18
C LEU A 173 -12.54 -6.44 8.15
N VAL A 174 -12.00 -7.03 9.21
CA VAL A 174 -10.59 -7.45 9.26
C VAL A 174 -10.29 -8.42 8.11
N MET A 175 -11.14 -9.41 7.87
CA MET A 175 -10.95 -10.39 6.81
C MET A 175 -10.95 -9.74 5.42
N MET A 176 -11.87 -8.81 5.15
CA MET A 176 -11.89 -8.07 3.89
C MET A 176 -10.66 -7.18 3.72
N TYR A 177 -10.21 -6.54 4.78
CA TYR A 177 -8.99 -5.71 4.74
C TYR A 177 -7.75 -6.57 4.49
N ILE A 178 -7.65 -7.74 5.09
CA ILE A 178 -6.58 -8.71 4.81
C ILE A 178 -6.60 -9.09 3.33
N TYR A 179 -7.77 -9.36 2.76
CA TYR A 179 -7.92 -9.80 1.37
C TYR A 179 -7.28 -8.81 0.39
N PHE A 180 -7.55 -7.51 0.47
CA PHE A 180 -6.97 -6.55 -0.47
C PHE A 180 -5.56 -6.08 -0.07
N GLN A 181 -5.16 -6.24 1.19
CA GLN A 181 -3.83 -5.88 1.66
C GLN A 181 -2.76 -6.93 1.29
N ILE A 182 -3.10 -8.21 1.24
CA ILE A 182 -2.14 -9.28 0.87
C ILE A 182 -1.54 -9.06 -0.53
N PRO A 183 -2.32 -8.81 -1.61
CA PRO A 183 -1.78 -8.50 -2.91
C PRO A 183 -0.84 -7.30 -2.90
N LEU A 184 -1.28 -6.20 -2.30
CA LEU A 184 -0.51 -4.97 -2.24
C LEU A 184 0.81 -5.16 -1.47
N ALA A 185 0.76 -5.80 -0.29
CA ALA A 185 1.94 -6.13 0.51
C ALA A 185 2.94 -6.99 -0.27
N THR A 186 2.43 -8.03 -0.92
CA THR A 186 3.27 -8.98 -1.65
C THR A 186 3.96 -8.31 -2.83
N LEU A 187 3.23 -7.53 -3.64
CA LEU A 187 3.79 -6.82 -4.78
C LEU A 187 4.84 -5.79 -4.38
N LEU A 188 4.66 -5.10 -3.26
CA LEU A 188 5.62 -4.12 -2.75
C LEU A 188 6.85 -4.76 -2.09
N LEU A 189 6.70 -5.92 -1.44
CA LEU A 189 7.78 -6.57 -0.68
C LEU A 189 8.59 -7.56 -1.51
N ILE A 190 8.04 -8.16 -2.58
CA ILE A 190 8.80 -9.09 -3.45
C ILE A 190 10.14 -8.47 -3.93
N PRO A 191 10.18 -7.23 -4.47
CA PRO A 191 11.46 -6.64 -4.89
C PRO A 191 12.43 -6.44 -3.73
N ALA A 192 11.93 -6.09 -2.54
CA ALA A 192 12.76 -5.94 -1.34
C ALA A 192 13.39 -7.28 -0.93
N PHE A 193 12.61 -8.35 -0.89
CA PHE A 193 13.11 -9.68 -0.56
C PHE A 193 14.00 -10.28 -1.66
N ALA A 194 13.77 -9.93 -2.93
CA ALA A 194 14.66 -10.32 -4.03
C ALA A 194 16.07 -9.70 -3.91
N GLY A 195 16.21 -8.60 -3.17
CA GLY A 195 17.51 -7.98 -2.85
C GLY A 195 18.34 -8.73 -1.79
N ILE A 196 17.82 -9.83 -1.21
CA ILE A 196 18.56 -10.66 -0.26
C ILE A 196 19.67 -11.41 -1.02
N ARG A 197 20.91 -11.13 -0.68
CA ARG A 197 22.08 -11.78 -1.31
C ARG A 197 22.26 -13.19 -0.78
N LYS A 198 22.59 -14.11 -1.66
CA LYS A 198 22.86 -15.51 -1.28
C LYS A 198 24.08 -15.63 -0.36
N GLU A 199 25.07 -14.76 -0.55
CA GLU A 199 26.29 -14.70 0.23
C GLU A 199 26.02 -14.46 1.73
N TRP A 200 24.95 -13.71 2.05
CA TRP A 200 24.56 -13.50 3.47
C TRP A 200 24.13 -14.81 4.13
N ARG A 201 23.44 -15.67 3.39
CA ARG A 201 22.99 -16.96 3.88
C ARG A 201 24.15 -17.94 4.01
N GLU A 202 25.06 -17.94 3.05
CA GLU A 202 26.27 -18.77 3.06
C GLU A 202 27.18 -18.37 4.23
N ALA A 203 27.45 -17.08 4.42
CA ALA A 203 28.22 -16.59 5.55
C ALA A 203 27.58 -16.94 6.90
N ALA A 204 26.26 -16.80 7.04
CA ALA A 204 25.54 -17.18 8.25
C ALA A 204 25.66 -18.68 8.53
N THR A 205 25.63 -19.51 7.49
CA THR A 205 25.78 -20.97 7.61
C THR A 205 27.19 -21.35 8.06
N ILE A 206 28.23 -20.70 7.52
CA ILE A 206 29.63 -20.90 7.93
C ILE A 206 29.79 -20.55 9.43
N LEU A 207 29.18 -19.47 9.87
CA LEU A 207 29.19 -19.02 11.27
C LEU A 207 28.24 -19.83 12.18
N LYS A 208 27.63 -20.91 11.68
CA LYS A 208 26.66 -21.73 12.40
C LYS A 208 25.51 -20.93 13.03
N ALA A 209 25.15 -19.81 12.42
CA ALA A 209 24.03 -18.99 12.89
C ALA A 209 22.69 -19.72 12.71
N SER A 210 21.80 -19.58 13.69
CA SER A 210 20.45 -20.12 13.58
C SER A 210 19.65 -19.38 12.51
N THR A 211 18.58 -20.00 12.00
CA THR A 211 17.67 -19.33 11.07
C THR A 211 17.08 -18.05 11.67
N PHE A 212 16.84 -18.04 12.98
CA PHE A 212 16.36 -16.87 13.70
C PHE A 212 17.40 -15.73 13.70
N ASP A 213 18.67 -16.05 14.05
CA ASP A 213 19.76 -15.07 14.01
C ASP A 213 19.97 -14.48 12.60
N TYR A 214 19.93 -15.33 11.57
CA TYR A 214 20.02 -14.90 10.19
C TYR A 214 18.91 -13.87 9.84
N TRP A 215 17.65 -14.16 10.21
CA TRP A 215 16.55 -13.26 9.90
C TRP A 215 16.61 -11.99 10.73
N PHE A 216 16.73 -12.08 12.04
CA PHE A 216 16.63 -10.93 12.94
C PHE A 216 17.88 -10.06 13.00
N ARG A 217 19.07 -10.64 12.78
CA ARG A 217 20.34 -9.89 12.85
C ARG A 217 20.90 -9.47 11.49
N ILE A 218 20.51 -10.15 10.39
CA ILE A 218 21.06 -9.86 9.06
C ILE A 218 19.96 -9.35 8.13
N VAL A 219 18.92 -10.14 7.87
CA VAL A 219 17.94 -9.82 6.82
C VAL A 219 17.04 -8.64 7.19
N ILE A 220 16.37 -8.71 8.34
CA ILE A 220 15.43 -7.66 8.76
C ILE A 220 16.11 -6.29 8.88
N PRO A 221 17.26 -6.14 9.56
CA PRO A 221 17.92 -4.84 9.63
C PRO A 221 18.32 -4.27 8.26
N ASN A 222 18.74 -5.14 7.34
CA ASN A 222 19.10 -4.71 5.99
C ASN A 222 17.89 -4.31 5.12
N LEU A 223 16.75 -4.96 5.30
CA LEU A 223 15.51 -4.65 4.59
C LEU A 223 14.61 -3.66 5.34
N MET A 224 14.98 -3.24 6.54
CA MET A 224 14.18 -2.36 7.40
C MET A 224 13.61 -1.14 6.66
N PRO A 225 14.38 -0.39 5.84
CA PRO A 225 13.82 0.75 5.13
C PRO A 225 12.68 0.38 4.17
N SER A 226 12.85 -0.70 3.43
CA SER A 226 11.84 -1.19 2.48
C SER A 226 10.62 -1.76 3.19
N ILE A 227 10.84 -2.52 4.27
CA ILE A 227 9.75 -3.10 5.09
C ILE A 227 8.93 -1.99 5.71
N LEU A 228 9.56 -1.06 6.43
CA LEU A 228 8.86 0.04 7.10
C LEU A 228 8.15 0.95 6.11
N GLY A 229 8.78 1.26 4.95
CA GLY A 229 8.15 2.01 3.88
C GLY A 229 6.87 1.34 3.39
N THR A 230 6.94 0.04 3.11
CA THR A 230 5.76 -0.73 2.69
C THR A 230 4.69 -0.78 3.78
N LEU A 231 5.04 -1.04 5.03
CA LEU A 231 4.09 -1.07 6.14
C LEU A 231 3.35 0.27 6.30
N SER A 232 4.03 1.40 6.12
CA SER A 232 3.40 2.72 6.16
C SER A 232 2.41 2.93 5.00
N VAL A 233 2.75 2.49 3.79
CA VAL A 233 1.84 2.54 2.64
C VAL A 233 0.61 1.67 2.88
N LEU A 234 0.81 0.44 3.34
CA LEU A 234 -0.28 -0.48 3.67
C LEU A 234 -1.21 0.08 4.75
N PHE A 235 -0.65 0.62 5.82
CA PHE A 235 -1.42 1.20 6.91
C PHE A 235 -2.24 2.40 6.44
N SER A 236 -1.64 3.31 5.68
CA SER A 236 -2.35 4.47 5.11
C SER A 236 -3.44 4.04 4.14
N ASN A 237 -3.17 3.04 3.29
CA ASN A 237 -4.15 2.47 2.37
C ASN A 237 -5.35 1.84 3.11
N ALA A 238 -5.09 1.12 4.20
CA ALA A 238 -6.15 0.54 5.03
C ALA A 238 -6.99 1.63 5.72
N LEU A 239 -6.36 2.64 6.34
CA LEU A 239 -7.08 3.75 6.98
C LEU A 239 -7.98 4.51 6.00
N ALA A 240 -7.55 4.69 4.75
CA ALA A 240 -8.29 5.38 3.71
C ALA A 240 -9.35 4.52 3.00
N ALA A 241 -9.42 3.22 3.28
CA ALA A 241 -10.29 2.29 2.59
C ALA A 241 -11.77 2.54 2.95
N TYR A 242 -12.44 3.34 2.12
CA TYR A 242 -13.86 3.71 2.27
C TYR A 242 -14.80 2.77 1.52
N ALA A 243 -14.57 2.57 0.21
CA ALA A 243 -15.56 1.97 -0.69
C ALA A 243 -15.96 0.54 -0.30
N THR A 244 -14.98 -0.28 0.07
CA THR A 244 -15.21 -1.68 0.50
C THR A 244 -15.95 -1.73 1.82
N ALA A 245 -15.53 -0.91 2.80
CA ALA A 245 -16.18 -0.85 4.10
C ALA A 245 -17.61 -0.32 4.00
N TYR A 246 -17.82 0.75 3.22
CA TYR A 246 -19.17 1.31 3.02
C TYR A 246 -20.11 0.32 2.35
N ALA A 247 -19.67 -0.38 1.31
CA ALA A 247 -20.48 -1.37 0.62
C ALA A 247 -20.90 -2.54 1.54
N LEU A 248 -20.06 -2.91 2.51
CA LEU A 248 -20.35 -3.98 3.45
C LEU A 248 -21.25 -3.54 4.60
N VAL A 249 -20.88 -2.49 5.32
CA VAL A 249 -21.51 -2.12 6.59
C VAL A 249 -22.28 -0.80 6.53
N MET A 250 -22.24 -0.08 5.41
CA MET A 250 -22.80 1.27 5.27
C MET A 250 -22.31 2.18 6.43
N ASN A 251 -23.24 2.72 7.23
CA ASN A 251 -22.93 3.53 8.41
C ASN A 251 -23.13 2.77 9.74
N ASN A 252 -23.37 1.45 9.69
CA ASN A 252 -23.69 0.66 10.87
C ASN A 252 -22.45 0.25 11.69
N TYR A 253 -21.26 0.57 11.22
CA TYR A 253 -20.01 0.30 11.94
C TYR A 253 -19.15 1.57 12.06
N ALA A 254 -18.61 1.80 13.24
CA ALA A 254 -17.81 3.00 13.53
C ALA A 254 -16.40 2.84 12.93
N LEU A 255 -16.21 3.39 11.71
CA LEU A 255 -14.92 3.54 11.04
C LEU A 255 -14.70 5.00 10.68
N LEU A 256 -13.45 5.46 10.77
CA LEU A 256 -13.12 6.88 10.60
C LEU A 256 -13.46 7.37 9.19
N ALA A 257 -13.14 6.61 8.14
CA ALA A 257 -13.49 6.97 6.75
C ALA A 257 -15.00 7.04 6.51
N LEU A 258 -15.79 6.17 7.17
CA LEU A 258 -17.26 6.19 7.09
C LEU A 258 -17.83 7.41 7.82
N GLN A 259 -17.32 7.73 9.02
CA GLN A 259 -17.76 8.89 9.80
C GLN A 259 -17.45 10.21 9.06
N ILE A 260 -16.29 10.34 8.44
CA ILE A 260 -15.97 11.51 7.61
C ILE A 260 -17.03 11.66 6.52
N THR A 261 -17.25 10.61 5.73
CA THR A 261 -18.19 10.68 4.59
C THR A 261 -19.62 10.97 5.03
N SER A 262 -20.08 10.41 6.15
CA SER A 262 -21.42 10.63 6.67
C SER A 262 -21.67 12.10 7.06
N ARG A 263 -20.61 12.84 7.45
CA ARG A 263 -20.71 14.27 7.81
C ARG A 263 -20.82 15.18 6.58
N PHE A 264 -20.31 14.74 5.43
CA PHE A 264 -20.42 15.50 4.17
C PHE A 264 -21.62 15.10 3.32
N ARG A 265 -22.19 13.89 3.50
CA ARG A 265 -23.32 13.35 2.72
C ARG A 265 -24.63 13.23 3.53
N GLY A 266 -24.72 13.82 4.73
CA GLY A 266 -25.92 13.72 5.56
C GLY A 266 -27.15 14.37 4.89
N ASP A 267 -28.23 13.62 4.75
CA ASP A 267 -29.48 14.10 4.12
C ASP A 267 -30.22 15.14 4.98
N VAL A 268 -29.97 15.19 6.28
CA VAL A 268 -30.71 16.06 7.23
C VAL A 268 -29.88 17.22 7.76
N GLN A 269 -28.61 17.00 8.04
CA GLN A 269 -27.67 18.04 8.47
C GLN A 269 -26.24 17.66 8.05
N THR A 270 -25.65 18.49 7.21
CA THR A 270 -24.21 18.42 6.92
C THR A 270 -23.45 19.12 8.05
N ASP A 271 -22.48 18.42 8.65
CA ASP A 271 -21.58 18.96 9.67
C ASP A 271 -20.15 18.97 9.13
N ALA A 272 -19.91 19.90 8.18
CA ALA A 272 -18.61 20.02 7.52
C ALA A 272 -17.48 20.37 8.51
N ALA A 273 -17.79 21.01 9.63
CA ALA A 273 -16.82 21.39 10.67
C ALA A 273 -16.28 20.13 11.38
N THR A 274 -17.18 19.29 11.90
CA THR A 274 -16.78 18.00 12.51
C THR A 274 -16.20 17.04 11.46
N GLY A 275 -16.74 17.01 10.24
CA GLY A 275 -16.20 16.22 9.12
C GLY A 275 -14.77 16.61 8.77
N GLY A 276 -14.48 17.93 8.73
CA GLY A 276 -13.15 18.47 8.51
C GLY A 276 -12.18 18.07 9.65
N ALA A 277 -12.60 18.18 10.92
CA ALA A 277 -11.77 17.76 12.05
C ALA A 277 -11.44 16.26 12.01
N LEU A 278 -12.41 15.38 11.70
CA LEU A 278 -12.19 13.94 11.52
C LEU A 278 -11.22 13.66 10.37
N ALA A 279 -11.33 14.37 9.25
CA ALA A 279 -10.42 14.22 8.12
C ALA A 279 -8.99 14.65 8.47
N ILE A 280 -8.81 15.73 9.21
CA ILE A 280 -7.49 16.14 9.70
C ILE A 280 -6.92 15.11 10.67
N VAL A 281 -7.73 14.52 11.55
CA VAL A 281 -7.29 13.44 12.44
C VAL A 281 -6.84 12.21 11.60
N LEU A 282 -7.55 11.84 10.55
CA LEU A 282 -7.13 10.76 9.64
C LEU A 282 -5.78 11.07 8.99
N ILE A 283 -5.61 12.27 8.45
CA ILE A 283 -4.35 12.73 7.85
C ILE A 283 -3.23 12.72 8.90
N ALA A 284 -3.50 13.20 10.11
CA ALA A 284 -2.53 13.20 11.19
C ALA A 284 -2.04 11.79 11.53
N LEU A 285 -2.95 10.79 11.58
CA LEU A 285 -2.58 9.38 11.81
C LEU A 285 -1.65 8.85 10.71
N MET A 286 -1.94 9.17 9.44
CA MET A 286 -1.09 8.77 8.31
C MET A 286 0.28 9.45 8.35
N VAL A 287 0.31 10.75 8.68
CA VAL A 287 1.55 11.53 8.81
C VAL A 287 2.38 11.00 9.98
N ILE A 288 1.78 10.74 11.13
CA ILE A 288 2.47 10.16 12.30
C ILE A 288 3.09 8.81 11.92
N CYS A 289 2.34 7.93 11.26
CA CYS A 289 2.86 6.65 10.78
C CYS A 289 4.08 6.85 9.86
N THR A 290 4.00 7.78 8.91
CA THR A 290 5.09 8.10 7.98
C THR A 290 6.31 8.70 8.69
N LEU A 291 6.10 9.58 9.67
CA LEU A 291 7.19 10.18 10.45
C LEU A 291 7.89 9.12 11.32
N VAL A 292 7.13 8.26 11.96
CA VAL A 292 7.67 7.12 12.74
C VAL A 292 8.50 6.22 11.83
N ASN A 293 7.97 5.87 10.66
CA ASN A 293 8.71 5.13 9.64
C ASN A 293 10.03 5.82 9.26
N ASN A 294 9.99 7.09 8.89
CA ASN A 294 11.16 7.85 8.49
C ASN A 294 12.22 7.92 9.62
N TYR A 295 11.77 8.06 10.87
CA TYR A 295 12.66 8.05 12.02
C TYR A 295 13.41 6.73 12.15
N PHE A 296 12.70 5.60 12.12
CA PHE A 296 13.32 4.27 12.21
C PHE A 296 14.21 3.95 11.01
N THR A 297 13.79 4.33 9.81
CA THR A 297 14.59 4.17 8.58
C THR A 297 15.92 4.92 8.66
N ARG A 298 15.89 6.19 9.08
CA ARG A 298 17.12 6.99 9.26
C ARG A 298 18.02 6.42 10.34
N ARG A 299 17.46 5.91 11.42
CA ARG A 299 18.24 5.30 12.49
C ARG A 299 18.90 3.99 12.04
N ALA A 300 18.19 3.17 11.27
CA ALA A 300 18.72 1.94 10.68
C ALA A 300 19.82 2.23 9.64
N ALA A 301 19.74 3.33 8.88
CA ALA A 301 20.77 3.74 7.93
C ALA A 301 22.05 4.20 8.64
N LYS A 302 21.94 5.00 9.69
CA LYS A 302 23.12 5.45 10.47
C LYS A 302 23.90 4.32 11.12
N GLY A 303 23.25 3.24 11.52
CA GLY A 303 23.92 2.06 12.07
C GLY A 303 24.76 1.28 11.06
N ARG A 304 24.60 1.54 9.75
CA ARG A 304 25.39 0.89 8.67
C ARG A 304 26.67 1.64 8.30
N GLU A 305 26.75 2.93 8.55
CA GLU A 305 27.95 3.74 8.26
C GLU A 305 29.07 3.53 9.29
N ILE A 306 28.80 2.79 10.36
CA ILE A 306 29.72 2.58 11.49
C ILE A 306 30.36 1.17 11.43
N VAL A 307 29.95 0.33 10.49
CA VAL A 307 30.51 -1.01 10.24
C VAL A 307 31.13 -1.06 8.85
#